data_9db30edfba4909fc5829aae2be9131a2
#
_entry.id   9db30edfba4909fc5829aae2be9131a2
#
_cell.length_a   1.000
_cell.length_b   1.000
_cell.length_c   1.000
_cell.angle_alpha   90.00
_cell.angle_beta   90.00
_cell.angle_gamma   90.00
#
_symmetry.space_group_name_H-M   'P 1'
#
loop_
_entity.id
_entity.type
_entity.pdbx_description
1 polymer ?
#
loop_
_entity_poly.entity_id
_entity_poly.type
_entity_poly.pdbx_seq_one_letter_code
_entity_poly.pdbx_strand_id
1 'polypeptide(L)'
;MYKIEFSDTAAKELNRIYDSDRSLYARLTAAADSLKLNPYQGKRLKGKLAGDFSLRVGSYRIIYTIHKDTLIVYIIDLGHRREIYR
;
A
#
# COMPACT_ATOMS: atom_id res chain seq x y z
N MET A 1 10.21 8.61 12.10
CA MET A 1 9.44 7.45 11.64
C MET A 1 8.11 7.91 11.07
N TYR A 2 7.72 7.38 9.92
CA TYR A 2 6.44 7.72 9.31
C TYR A 2 5.30 6.97 9.98
N LYS A 3 4.11 7.55 9.93
CA LYS A 3 2.88 6.92 10.38
C LYS A 3 2.15 6.35 9.14
N ILE A 4 1.54 5.19 9.29
CA ILE A 4 0.80 4.55 8.21
C ILE A 4 -0.69 4.83 8.40
N GLU A 5 -1.33 5.36 7.36
CA GLU A 5 -2.77 5.55 7.32
C GLU A 5 -3.35 4.86 6.08
N PHE A 6 -4.55 4.36 6.20
CA PHE A 6 -5.23 3.64 5.11
C PHE A 6 -6.46 4.42 4.66
N SER A 7 -6.66 4.48 3.34
CA SER A 7 -7.91 4.96 2.79
C SER A 7 -9.04 3.97 3.14
N ASP A 8 -10.29 4.43 3.02
CA ASP A 8 -11.43 3.54 3.23
C ASP A 8 -11.39 2.36 2.26
N THR A 9 -11.05 2.60 1.01
CA THR A 9 -10.94 1.55 -0.01
C THR A 9 -9.90 0.52 0.39
N ALA A 10 -8.71 0.97 0.79
CA ALA A 10 -7.64 0.06 1.20
C ALA A 10 -8.00 -0.71 2.47
N ALA A 11 -8.61 -0.04 3.43
CA ALA A 11 -9.01 -0.69 4.69
C ALA A 11 -10.04 -1.78 4.45
N LYS A 12 -11.03 -1.52 3.59
CA LYS A 12 -12.07 -2.50 3.26
C LYS A 12 -11.48 -3.72 2.57
N GLU A 13 -10.58 -3.50 1.64
CA GLU A 13 -9.93 -4.60 0.93
C GLU A 13 -9.07 -5.43 1.88
N LEU A 14 -8.35 -4.77 2.77
CA LEU A 14 -7.52 -5.46 3.75
C LEU A 14 -8.37 -6.32 4.70
N ASN A 15 -9.53 -5.80 5.13
CA ASN A 15 -10.45 -6.55 5.98
C ASN A 15 -11.00 -7.78 5.24
N ARG A 16 -11.31 -7.64 3.97
CA ARG A 16 -11.79 -8.75 3.15
C ARG A 16 -10.71 -9.84 3.04
N ILE A 17 -9.46 -9.44 2.86
CA ILE A 17 -8.35 -10.37 2.79
C ILE A 17 -8.14 -11.07 4.13
N TYR A 18 -8.30 -10.34 5.24
CA TYR A 18 -8.18 -10.93 6.57
C TYR A 18 -9.14 -12.12 6.74
N ASP A 19 -10.35 -12.00 6.20
CA ASP A 19 -11.35 -13.05 6.32
C ASP A 19 -11.06 -14.23 5.39
N SER A 20 -10.44 -14.00 4.24
CA SER A 20 -10.28 -15.04 3.22
C SER A 20 -8.87 -15.64 3.15
N ASP A 21 -7.84 -14.90 3.56
CA ASP A 21 -6.45 -15.38 3.43
C ASP A 21 -5.57 -14.71 4.48
N ARG A 22 -5.45 -15.33 5.64
CA ARG A 22 -4.67 -14.80 6.77
C ARG A 22 -3.18 -14.65 6.45
N SER A 23 -2.65 -15.57 5.64
CA SER A 23 -1.24 -15.53 5.25
C SER A 23 -0.95 -14.29 4.39
N LEU A 24 -1.81 -14.04 3.41
CA LEU A 24 -1.69 -12.85 2.58
C LEU A 24 -1.87 -11.58 3.42
N TYR A 25 -2.84 -11.57 4.30
CA TYR A 25 -3.06 -10.45 5.21
C TYR A 25 -1.78 -10.13 6.00
N ALA A 26 -1.13 -11.15 6.57
CA ALA A 26 0.09 -10.96 7.35
C ALA A 26 1.21 -10.37 6.49
N ARG A 27 1.34 -10.85 5.25
CA ARG A 27 2.37 -10.33 4.33
C ARG A 27 2.10 -8.88 3.94
N LEU A 28 0.84 -8.54 3.67
CA LEU A 28 0.48 -7.18 3.30
C LEU A 28 0.68 -6.20 4.45
N THR A 29 0.29 -6.59 5.67
CA THR A 29 0.47 -5.71 6.83
C THR A 29 1.94 -5.54 7.19
N ALA A 30 2.74 -6.60 7.06
CA ALA A 30 4.18 -6.49 7.29
C ALA A 30 4.83 -5.57 6.26
N ALA A 31 4.40 -5.66 5.00
CA ALA A 31 4.93 -4.78 3.95
C ALA A 31 4.55 -3.32 4.20
N ALA A 32 3.29 -3.08 4.59
CA ALA A 32 2.85 -1.72 4.94
C ALA A 32 3.65 -1.18 6.12
N ASP A 33 3.85 -1.99 7.14
CA ASP A 33 4.64 -1.59 8.32
C ASP A 33 6.07 -1.21 7.95
N SER A 34 6.67 -1.90 6.99
CA SER A 34 8.04 -1.59 6.58
C SER A 34 8.18 -0.18 6.02
N LEU A 35 7.10 0.41 5.56
CA LEU A 35 7.10 1.78 5.03
C LEU A 35 7.29 2.82 6.12
N LYS A 36 7.12 2.48 7.39
CA LYS A 36 7.36 3.40 8.50
C LYS A 36 8.81 3.86 8.54
N LEU A 37 9.73 2.95 8.24
CA LEU A 37 11.16 3.25 8.28
C LEU A 37 11.72 3.59 6.91
N ASN A 38 11.15 3.02 5.86
CA ASN A 38 11.63 3.26 4.50
C ASN A 38 10.46 3.45 3.54
N PRO A 39 9.87 4.65 3.52
CA PRO A 39 8.72 4.91 2.64
C PRO A 39 9.07 4.94 1.16
N TYR A 40 10.35 5.07 0.81
CA TYR A 40 10.78 5.19 -0.59
C TYR A 40 11.14 3.85 -1.22
N GLN A 41 10.87 2.73 -0.56
CA GLN A 41 11.25 1.42 -1.09
C GLN A 41 10.40 0.97 -2.28
N GLY A 42 9.20 1.50 -2.43
CA GLY A 42 8.34 1.19 -3.55
C GLY A 42 8.81 1.85 -4.84
N LYS A 43 8.23 1.42 -5.96
CA LYS A 43 8.53 1.99 -7.26
C LYS A 43 7.68 3.22 -7.52
N ARG A 44 8.31 4.29 -7.97
CA ARG A 44 7.59 5.50 -8.38
C ARG A 44 6.71 5.23 -9.58
N LEU A 45 5.49 5.73 -9.53
CA LEU A 45 4.55 5.59 -10.63
C LEU A 45 4.63 6.82 -11.55
N LYS A 46 4.22 6.64 -12.80
CA LYS A 46 4.26 7.68 -13.82
C LYS A 46 2.86 7.91 -14.37
N GLY A 47 2.72 8.96 -15.20
CA GLY A 47 1.45 9.26 -15.84
C GLY A 47 0.42 9.79 -14.85
N LYS A 48 -0.79 9.27 -14.92
CA LYS A 48 -1.89 9.73 -14.07
C LYS A 48 -1.65 9.51 -12.59
N LEU A 49 -0.80 8.54 -12.26
CA LEU A 49 -0.47 8.21 -10.87
C LEU A 49 0.87 8.82 -10.44
N ALA A 50 1.38 9.78 -11.19
CA ALA A 50 2.64 10.42 -10.87
C ALA A 50 2.59 11.02 -9.46
N GLY A 51 3.65 10.79 -8.69
CA GLY A 51 3.72 11.20 -7.29
C GLY A 51 3.37 10.10 -6.31
N ASP A 52 2.76 9.02 -6.79
CA ASP A 52 2.45 7.86 -5.97
C ASP A 52 3.50 6.77 -6.13
N PHE A 53 3.45 5.80 -5.26
CA PHE A 53 4.39 4.67 -5.23
C PHE A 53 3.62 3.36 -5.26
N SER A 54 4.27 2.32 -5.76
CA SER A 54 3.72 0.97 -5.76
C SER A 54 4.72 0.03 -5.08
N LEU A 55 4.25 -0.67 -4.05
CA LEU A 55 5.05 -1.70 -3.38
C LEU A 55 4.47 -3.07 -3.74
N ARG A 56 5.31 -3.91 -4.32
CA ARG A 56 4.88 -5.24 -4.74
C ARG A 56 4.95 -6.23 -3.59
N VAL A 57 3.88 -7.01 -3.41
CA VAL A 57 3.80 -8.07 -2.40
C VAL A 57 3.23 -9.30 -3.09
N GLY A 58 4.10 -10.14 -3.66
CA GLY A 58 3.67 -11.26 -4.48
C GLY A 58 2.92 -10.77 -5.71
N SER A 59 1.70 -11.26 -5.91
CA SER A 59 0.84 -10.81 -7.01
C SER A 59 -0.02 -9.61 -6.63
N TYR A 60 0.13 -9.10 -5.41
CA TYR A 60 -0.58 -7.92 -4.93
C TYR A 60 0.31 -6.70 -4.97
N ARG A 61 -0.32 -5.52 -4.94
CA ARG A 61 0.40 -4.24 -4.88
C ARG A 61 -0.27 -3.33 -3.87
N ILE A 62 0.57 -2.52 -3.22
CA ILE A 62 0.12 -1.48 -2.31
C ILE A 62 0.45 -0.15 -3.00
N ILE A 63 -0.57 0.65 -3.26
CA ILE A 63 -0.40 1.98 -3.86
C ILE A 63 -0.47 3.00 -2.73
N TYR A 64 0.55 3.85 -2.64
CA TYR A 64 0.60 4.80 -1.54
C TYR A 64 1.25 6.11 -1.98
N THR A 65 1.02 7.14 -1.20
CA THR A 65 1.68 8.43 -1.37
C THR A 65 2.36 8.80 -0.06
N ILE A 66 3.35 9.69 -0.15
CA ILE A 66 4.14 10.10 1.00
C ILE A 66 3.89 11.58 1.27
N HIS A 67 3.45 11.88 2.49
CA HIS A 67 3.27 13.26 2.96
C HIS A 67 4.44 13.61 3.87
N LYS A 68 5.47 14.22 3.29
CA LYS A 68 6.71 14.51 4.00
C LYS A 68 6.52 15.47 5.16
N ASP A 69 5.66 16.45 4.99
CA ASP A 69 5.48 17.50 5.99
C ASP A 69 4.85 16.97 7.27
N THR A 70 3.98 15.99 7.15
CA THR A 70 3.29 15.39 8.28
C THR A 70 3.84 14.02 8.66
N LEU A 71 4.82 13.52 7.91
CA LEU A 71 5.43 12.19 8.11
C LEU A 71 4.39 11.07 8.06
N ILE A 72 3.53 11.12 7.07
CA ILE A 72 2.48 10.13 6.86
C ILE A 72 2.70 9.40 5.53
N VAL A 73 2.60 8.08 5.57
CA VAL A 73 2.45 7.24 4.37
C VAL A 73 0.97 6.90 4.28
N TYR A 74 0.32 7.41 3.24
CA TYR A 74 -1.11 7.19 3.04
C TYR A 74 -1.30 6.09 2.00
N ILE A 75 -1.85 4.96 2.43
CA ILE A 75 -2.11 3.84 1.54
C ILE A 75 -3.45 4.07 0.86
N ILE A 76 -3.38 4.35 -0.44
CA ILE A 76 -4.53 4.74 -1.25
C ILE A 76 -5.34 3.52 -1.64
N ASP A 77 -4.66 2.46 -2.06
CA ASP A 77 -5.31 1.26 -2.55
C ASP A 77 -4.38 0.07 -2.38
N LEU A 78 -4.96 -1.11 -2.35
CA LEU A 78 -4.20 -2.34 -2.43
C LEU A 78 -5.08 -3.39 -3.09
N GLY A 79 -4.46 -4.31 -3.81
CA GLY A 79 -5.22 -5.32 -4.49
C GLY A 79 -4.35 -6.12 -5.42
N HIS A 80 -5.00 -7.05 -6.12
CA HIS A 80 -4.33 -7.86 -7.10
C HIS A 80 -3.83 -6.97 -8.24
N ARG A 81 -2.63 -7.26 -8.71
CA ARG A 81 -1.96 -6.48 -9.75
C ARG A 81 -2.87 -6.16 -10.94
N ARG A 82 -3.68 -7.11 -11.39
CA ARG A 82 -4.56 -6.92 -12.54
C ARG A 82 -5.70 -5.95 -12.29
N GLU A 83 -6.14 -5.82 -11.06
CA GLU A 83 -7.26 -4.96 -10.71
C GLU A 83 -6.85 -3.50 -10.53
N ILE A 84 -5.65 -3.27 -10.01
CA ILE A 84 -5.18 -1.94 -9.69
C ILE A 84 -4.79 -1.13 -10.94
N TYR A 85 -4.24 -1.79 -11.94
CA TYR A 85 -3.69 -1.12 -13.13
C TYR A 85 -4.60 -1.16 -14.35
N ARG A 86 -5.87 -1.13 -14.14
CA ARG A 86 -6.80 -1.03 -15.28
C ARG A 86 -6.79 0.32 -15.94
#